data_7ca8218ce8b8dc42bcb20473bd6160a4
#
_entry.id   7ca8218ce8b8dc42bcb20473bd6160a4
#
_cell.length_a   1.000
_cell.length_b   1.000
_cell.length_c   1.000
_cell.angle_alpha   90.00
_cell.angle_beta   90.00
_cell.angle_gamma   90.00
#
_symmetry.space_group_name_H-M   'P 1'
#
loop_
_entity.id
_entity.type
_entity.pdbx_description
1 polymer ?
#
loop_
_entity_poly.entity_id
_entity_poly.type
_entity_poly.pdbx_seq_one_letter_code
_entity_poly.pdbx_strand_id
1 'polypeptide(L)'
;MKQRNNSGPGVFRIFRITYASFITGLPSRYLLLVLLSLMPALISPARIYLESLIFNSAARMGESRQLLQYFVVFVCVQLLYVVVYPQFRSNVNYVGSEFETLLQNRMNEKTARIPLEDYETNALHKDIELASSASRDLRFMTMMFSSEILLYLFQFLSVSGVLFTFHPSLILLSLLSILPDIFARIVNSRRQVALLDKTAPISRRKQYFAELLSAPASLKEIRTLGSGAFFLNKWEGERSRYNQENRTLVQKNTFTNLLIQCVHLLTMVLTYGLIIWLSLTDRISIGEFGAALSAAATLKMNFGRVCDLLLFSLMDCGQKGTYYYRVLAH
;
A
#
# COMPACT_ATOMS: atom_id res chain seq x y z
N MET A 1 42.16 5.31 5.95
CA MET A 1 40.77 4.83 6.05
C MET A 1 40.01 5.24 4.80
N LYS A 2 39.88 4.36 3.81
CA LYS A 2 39.07 4.59 2.61
C LYS A 2 37.59 4.56 3.02
N GLN A 3 36.89 5.68 2.97
CA GLN A 3 35.43 5.70 2.95
C GLN A 3 34.97 4.83 1.77
N ARG A 4 34.57 3.59 2.07
CA ARG A 4 33.84 2.77 1.10
C ARG A 4 32.55 3.53 0.77
N ASN A 5 32.46 4.00 -0.46
CA ASN A 5 31.24 4.57 -1.03
C ASN A 5 30.11 3.52 -0.92
N ASN A 6 29.34 3.61 0.16
CA ASN A 6 28.25 2.71 0.50
C ASN A 6 26.95 3.19 -0.16
N SER A 7 26.97 3.44 -1.47
CA SER A 7 25.73 3.50 -2.25
C SER A 7 25.22 2.05 -2.34
N GLY A 8 24.38 1.67 -1.38
CA GLY A 8 23.64 0.41 -1.45
C GLY A 8 22.86 0.32 -2.78
N PRO A 9 22.49 -0.87 -3.23
CA PRO A 9 21.75 -1.04 -4.48
C PRO A 9 20.48 -0.17 -4.41
N GLY A 10 20.23 0.61 -5.47
CA GLY A 10 19.04 1.48 -5.53
C GLY A 10 17.77 0.67 -5.29
N VAL A 11 16.75 1.27 -4.68
CA VAL A 11 15.48 0.62 -4.28
C VAL A 11 14.87 -0.23 -5.39
N PHE A 12 14.94 0.25 -6.62
CA PHE A 12 14.42 -0.47 -7.79
C PHE A 12 15.20 -1.77 -8.07
N ARG A 13 16.53 -1.77 -7.87
CA ARG A 13 17.37 -2.96 -8.01
C ARG A 13 17.05 -4.00 -6.94
N ILE A 14 16.82 -3.55 -5.71
CA ILE A 14 16.40 -4.42 -4.60
C ILE A 14 15.07 -5.07 -4.92
N PHE A 15 14.09 -4.28 -5.34
CA PHE A 15 12.79 -4.78 -5.76
C PHE A 15 12.94 -5.85 -6.84
N ARG A 16 13.66 -5.57 -7.92
CA ARG A 16 13.86 -6.50 -9.02
C ARG A 16 14.50 -7.82 -8.56
N ILE A 17 15.53 -7.77 -7.71
CA ILE A 17 16.21 -8.96 -7.21
C ILE A 17 15.29 -9.77 -6.29
N THR A 18 14.58 -9.11 -5.37
CA THR A 18 13.67 -9.78 -4.44
C THR A 18 12.51 -10.43 -5.18
N TYR A 19 11.93 -9.71 -6.14
CA TYR A 19 10.83 -10.20 -6.95
C TYR A 19 11.25 -11.38 -7.84
N ALA A 20 12.42 -11.29 -8.47
CA ALA A 20 13.01 -12.42 -9.20
C ALA A 20 13.25 -13.63 -8.28
N SER A 21 13.75 -13.41 -7.06
CA SER A 21 13.95 -14.48 -6.06
C SER A 21 12.63 -15.14 -5.64
N PHE A 22 11.53 -14.40 -5.61
CA PHE A 22 10.20 -14.95 -5.34
C PHE A 22 9.72 -15.83 -6.50
N ILE A 23 9.79 -15.33 -7.74
CA ILE A 23 9.36 -16.08 -8.93
C ILE A 23 10.17 -17.36 -9.11
N THR A 24 11.50 -17.28 -8.94
CA THR A 24 12.38 -18.45 -9.10
C THR A 24 12.32 -19.43 -7.94
N GLY A 25 12.11 -18.94 -6.71
CA GLY A 25 12.04 -19.76 -5.51
C GLY A 25 10.69 -20.47 -5.32
N LEU A 26 9.59 -19.83 -5.71
CA LEU A 26 8.22 -20.34 -5.51
C LEU A 26 7.34 -20.13 -6.77
N PRO A 27 7.71 -20.70 -7.95
CA PRO A 27 7.02 -20.40 -9.20
C PRO A 27 5.54 -20.84 -9.21
N SER A 28 5.22 -21.98 -8.64
CA SER A 28 3.86 -22.50 -8.55
C SER A 28 2.96 -21.63 -7.65
N ARG A 29 3.54 -21.12 -6.55
CA ARG A 29 2.85 -20.20 -5.63
C ARG A 29 2.60 -18.83 -6.26
N TYR A 30 3.56 -18.32 -7.01
CA TYR A 30 3.39 -17.09 -7.78
C TYR A 30 2.23 -17.21 -8.77
N LEU A 31 2.22 -18.27 -9.60
CA LEU A 31 1.13 -18.52 -10.55
C LEU A 31 -0.24 -18.63 -9.85
N LEU A 32 -0.28 -19.36 -8.73
CA LEU A 32 -1.50 -19.48 -7.92
C LEU A 32 -2.00 -18.11 -7.44
N LEU A 33 -1.12 -17.24 -6.94
CA LEU A 33 -1.52 -15.89 -6.50
C LEU A 33 -2.06 -15.03 -7.65
N VAL A 34 -1.41 -15.10 -8.83
CA VAL A 34 -1.89 -14.38 -10.02
C VAL A 34 -3.28 -14.87 -10.44
N LEU A 35 -3.51 -16.19 -10.50
CA LEU A 35 -4.80 -16.77 -10.84
C LEU A 35 -5.88 -16.44 -9.80
N LEU A 36 -5.54 -16.53 -8.51
CA LEU A 36 -6.48 -16.20 -7.43
C LEU A 36 -6.82 -14.70 -7.40
N SER A 37 -5.92 -13.81 -7.84
CA SER A 37 -6.20 -12.37 -7.90
C SER A 37 -7.22 -12.01 -8.99
N LEU A 38 -7.33 -12.81 -10.05
CA LEU A 38 -8.30 -12.60 -11.13
C LEU A 38 -9.75 -12.82 -10.65
N MET A 39 -10.00 -13.77 -9.75
CA MET A 39 -11.36 -14.07 -9.28
C MET A 39 -12.06 -12.85 -8.64
N PRO A 40 -11.53 -12.24 -7.55
CA PRO A 40 -12.16 -11.06 -6.97
C PRO A 40 -12.10 -9.83 -7.90
N ALA A 41 -11.14 -9.80 -8.86
CA ALA A 41 -11.06 -8.73 -9.84
C ALA A 41 -12.24 -8.75 -10.82
N LEU A 42 -12.70 -9.91 -11.25
CA LEU A 42 -13.82 -10.07 -12.18
C LEU A 42 -15.19 -9.89 -11.49
N ILE A 43 -15.28 -10.12 -10.21
CA ILE A 43 -16.54 -9.92 -9.46
C ILE A 43 -16.95 -8.44 -9.46
N SER A 44 -16.00 -7.52 -9.39
CA SER A 44 -16.30 -6.08 -9.34
C SER A 44 -17.05 -5.56 -10.59
N PRO A 45 -16.58 -5.81 -11.84
CA PRO A 45 -17.32 -5.40 -13.03
C PRO A 45 -18.65 -6.16 -13.19
N ALA A 46 -18.70 -7.46 -12.83
CA ALA A 46 -19.94 -8.22 -12.85
C ALA A 46 -21.01 -7.61 -11.96
N ARG A 47 -20.62 -7.16 -10.76
CA ARG A 47 -21.51 -6.43 -9.84
C ARG A 47 -22.04 -5.15 -10.46
N ILE A 48 -21.19 -4.32 -11.05
CA ILE A 48 -21.57 -3.04 -11.66
C ILE A 48 -22.54 -3.29 -12.84
N TYR A 49 -22.27 -4.31 -13.65
CA TYR A 49 -23.15 -4.67 -14.75
C TYR A 49 -24.52 -5.17 -14.27
N LEU A 50 -24.56 -5.99 -13.22
CA LEU A 50 -25.80 -6.43 -12.59
C LEU A 50 -26.59 -5.26 -11.97
N GLU A 51 -25.91 -4.29 -11.36
CA GLU A 51 -26.53 -3.04 -10.90
C GLU A 51 -27.26 -2.33 -12.04
N SER A 52 -26.66 -2.25 -13.25
CA SER A 52 -27.31 -1.64 -14.40
C SER A 52 -28.57 -2.39 -14.83
N LEU A 53 -28.53 -3.72 -14.82
CA LEU A 53 -29.70 -4.55 -15.16
C LEU A 53 -30.83 -4.41 -14.13
N ILE A 54 -30.51 -4.37 -12.85
CA ILE A 54 -31.48 -4.16 -11.75
C ILE A 54 -32.18 -2.82 -11.91
N PHE A 55 -31.40 -1.73 -12.08
CA PHE A 55 -31.99 -0.39 -12.24
C PHE A 55 -32.82 -0.27 -13.52
N ASN A 56 -32.39 -0.88 -14.63
CA ASN A 56 -33.17 -0.89 -15.86
C ASN A 56 -34.49 -1.66 -15.71
N SER A 57 -34.45 -2.82 -15.05
CA SER A 57 -35.68 -3.60 -14.79
C SER A 57 -36.61 -2.93 -13.80
N ALA A 58 -36.07 -2.20 -12.80
CA ALA A 58 -36.85 -1.43 -11.85
C ALA A 58 -37.57 -0.23 -12.52
N ALA A 59 -36.92 0.39 -13.53
CA ALA A 59 -37.51 1.50 -14.28
C ALA A 59 -38.66 1.06 -15.21
N ARG A 60 -38.67 -0.20 -15.66
CA ARG A 60 -39.74 -0.78 -16.47
C ARG A 60 -40.84 -1.35 -15.58
N MET A 61 -41.82 -0.53 -15.23
CA MET A 61 -42.98 -0.98 -14.43
C MET A 61 -43.69 -2.16 -15.11
N GLY A 62 -43.57 -3.37 -14.52
CA GLY A 62 -44.22 -4.60 -15.03
C GLY A 62 -43.34 -5.84 -15.07
N GLU A 63 -42.01 -5.73 -15.00
CA GLU A 63 -41.06 -6.85 -15.09
C GLU A 63 -40.57 -7.34 -13.69
N SER A 64 -41.47 -7.44 -12.72
CA SER A 64 -41.14 -7.82 -11.33
C SER A 64 -40.38 -9.17 -11.22
N ARG A 65 -40.64 -10.11 -12.11
CA ARG A 65 -39.97 -11.40 -12.14
C ARG A 65 -38.51 -11.30 -12.61
N GLN A 66 -38.21 -10.48 -13.59
CA GLN A 66 -36.85 -10.27 -14.09
C GLN A 66 -36.02 -9.48 -13.06
N LEU A 67 -36.63 -8.46 -12.43
CA LEU A 67 -36.01 -7.73 -11.33
C LEU A 67 -35.57 -8.67 -10.19
N LEU A 68 -36.48 -9.58 -9.78
CA LEU A 68 -36.18 -10.56 -8.72
C LEU A 68 -35.03 -11.51 -9.14
N GLN A 69 -35.00 -11.97 -10.40
CA GLN A 69 -33.94 -12.81 -10.91
C GLN A 69 -32.58 -12.08 -10.87
N TYR A 70 -32.50 -10.88 -11.39
CA TYR A 70 -31.24 -10.09 -11.35
C TYR A 70 -30.80 -9.79 -9.92
N PHE A 71 -31.74 -9.48 -9.02
CA PHE A 71 -31.43 -9.26 -7.62
C PHE A 71 -30.88 -10.52 -6.93
N VAL A 72 -31.47 -11.70 -7.17
CA VAL A 72 -30.95 -12.97 -6.66
C VAL A 72 -29.54 -13.24 -7.19
N VAL A 73 -29.30 -13.05 -8.48
CA VAL A 73 -27.95 -13.22 -9.07
C VAL A 73 -26.97 -12.25 -8.44
N PHE A 74 -27.36 -10.99 -8.22
CA PHE A 74 -26.52 -9.98 -7.57
C PHE A 74 -26.16 -10.40 -6.15
N VAL A 75 -27.12 -10.89 -5.36
CA VAL A 75 -26.87 -11.41 -3.99
C VAL A 75 -25.92 -12.60 -4.04
N CYS A 76 -26.09 -13.53 -4.98
CA CYS A 76 -25.18 -14.67 -5.15
C CYS A 76 -23.75 -14.22 -5.49
N VAL A 77 -23.59 -13.22 -6.36
CA VAL A 77 -22.28 -12.64 -6.71
C VAL A 77 -21.65 -11.95 -5.50
N GLN A 78 -22.43 -11.25 -4.67
CA GLN A 78 -21.94 -10.65 -3.43
C GLN A 78 -21.52 -11.70 -2.39
N LEU A 79 -22.31 -12.77 -2.22
CA LEU A 79 -21.94 -13.88 -1.35
C LEU A 79 -20.66 -14.57 -1.84
N LEU A 80 -20.53 -14.77 -3.16
CA LEU A 80 -19.31 -15.31 -3.75
C LEU A 80 -18.08 -14.43 -3.40
N TYR A 81 -18.23 -13.10 -3.49
CA TYR A 81 -17.15 -12.17 -3.10
C TYR A 81 -16.76 -12.32 -1.63
N VAL A 82 -17.75 -12.40 -0.73
CA VAL A 82 -17.52 -12.57 0.72
C VAL A 82 -16.76 -13.86 1.04
N VAL A 83 -16.92 -14.90 0.23
CA VAL A 83 -16.18 -16.17 0.39
C VAL A 83 -14.81 -16.11 -0.28
N VAL A 84 -14.75 -15.63 -1.52
CA VAL A 84 -13.53 -15.66 -2.36
C VAL A 84 -12.46 -14.68 -1.84
N TYR A 85 -12.85 -13.48 -1.43
CA TYR A 85 -11.87 -12.46 -1.03
C TYR A 85 -11.08 -12.82 0.25
N PRO A 86 -11.68 -13.34 1.33
CA PRO A 86 -10.92 -13.82 2.49
C PRO A 86 -10.01 -15.00 2.16
N GLN A 87 -10.44 -15.93 1.29
CA GLN A 87 -9.59 -17.05 0.84
C GLN A 87 -8.38 -16.55 0.05
N PHE A 88 -8.58 -15.58 -0.84
CA PHE A 88 -7.49 -14.92 -1.53
C PHE A 88 -6.50 -14.29 -0.53
N ARG A 89 -6.98 -13.51 0.44
CA ARG A 89 -6.15 -12.87 1.49
C ARG A 89 -5.40 -13.90 2.35
N SER A 90 -6.06 -15.00 2.71
CA SER A 90 -5.43 -16.09 3.46
C SER A 90 -4.28 -16.72 2.69
N ASN A 91 -4.49 -17.02 1.39
CA ASN A 91 -3.43 -17.55 0.53
C ASN A 91 -2.26 -16.57 0.35
N VAL A 92 -2.52 -15.26 0.20
CA VAL A 92 -1.47 -14.23 0.16
C VAL A 92 -0.61 -14.25 1.41
N ASN A 93 -1.23 -14.35 2.59
CA ASN A 93 -0.53 -14.41 3.86
C ASN A 93 0.29 -15.71 3.99
N TYR A 94 -0.28 -16.85 3.61
CA TYR A 94 0.38 -18.15 3.65
C TYR A 94 1.62 -18.17 2.74
N VAL A 95 1.47 -17.82 1.48
CA VAL A 95 2.60 -17.74 0.52
C VAL A 95 3.64 -16.71 0.96
N GLY A 96 3.17 -15.60 1.56
CA GLY A 96 4.06 -14.61 2.16
C GLY A 96 4.93 -15.19 3.27
N SER A 97 4.37 -16.01 4.16
CA SER A 97 5.13 -16.68 5.22
C SER A 97 6.14 -17.69 4.67
N GLU A 98 5.78 -18.45 3.63
CA GLU A 98 6.72 -19.34 2.93
C GLU A 98 7.88 -18.56 2.33
N PHE A 99 7.60 -17.42 1.70
CA PHE A 99 8.64 -16.56 1.11
C PHE A 99 9.53 -15.91 2.17
N GLU A 100 8.97 -15.45 3.29
CA GLU A 100 9.75 -14.93 4.43
C GLU A 100 10.71 -16.00 4.96
N THR A 101 10.24 -17.23 5.14
CA THR A 101 11.05 -18.36 5.57
C THR A 101 12.20 -18.62 4.60
N LEU A 102 11.95 -18.55 3.28
CA LEU A 102 12.99 -18.69 2.27
C LEU A 102 14.05 -17.58 2.38
N LEU A 103 13.64 -16.33 2.60
CA LEU A 103 14.57 -15.23 2.81
C LEU A 103 15.38 -15.38 4.08
N GLN A 104 14.75 -15.78 5.19
CA GLN A 104 15.42 -16.02 6.48
C GLN A 104 16.41 -17.18 6.39
N ASN A 105 16.05 -18.28 5.74
CA ASN A 105 16.95 -19.42 5.55
C ASN A 105 18.20 -19.01 4.76
N ARG A 106 18.06 -18.28 3.66
CA ARG A 106 19.20 -17.76 2.89
C ARG A 106 20.12 -16.86 3.72
N MET A 107 19.51 -16.02 4.56
CA MET A 107 20.25 -15.16 5.47
C MET A 107 21.00 -15.98 6.52
N ASN A 108 20.33 -16.95 7.16
CA ASN A 108 20.92 -17.81 8.20
C ASN A 108 22.06 -18.67 7.63
N GLU A 109 21.89 -19.27 6.44
CA GLU A 109 22.95 -20.01 5.76
C GLU A 109 24.17 -19.14 5.47
N LYS A 110 23.95 -17.89 5.07
CA LYS A 110 25.05 -16.96 4.81
C LYS A 110 25.73 -16.54 6.12
N THR A 111 24.94 -16.20 7.15
CA THR A 111 25.48 -15.81 8.46
C THR A 111 26.30 -16.94 9.10
N ALA A 112 25.87 -18.19 8.97
CA ALA A 112 26.60 -19.35 9.46
C ALA A 112 27.96 -19.57 8.78
N ARG A 113 28.20 -19.00 7.60
CA ARG A 113 29.46 -19.10 6.84
C ARG A 113 30.38 -17.90 7.02
N ILE A 114 29.97 -16.87 7.76
CA ILE A 114 30.78 -15.69 8.03
C ILE A 114 31.92 -16.07 8.98
N PRO A 115 33.18 -15.70 8.70
CA PRO A 115 34.30 -15.94 9.60
C PRO A 115 34.11 -15.29 10.97
N LEU A 116 34.57 -15.92 12.02
CA LEU A 116 34.38 -15.46 13.40
C LEU A 116 35.01 -14.06 13.63
N GLU A 117 36.10 -13.78 12.94
CA GLU A 117 36.80 -12.48 13.00
C GLU A 117 35.89 -11.30 12.53
N ASP A 118 35.08 -11.50 11.48
CA ASP A 118 34.14 -10.50 10.98
C ASP A 118 32.90 -10.42 11.87
N TYR A 119 32.53 -11.54 12.52
CA TYR A 119 31.36 -11.63 13.39
C TYR A 119 31.53 -10.82 14.69
N GLU A 120 32.74 -10.63 15.18
CA GLU A 120 33.03 -9.84 16.40
C GLU A 120 32.86 -8.32 16.18
N THR A 121 32.67 -7.87 14.95
CA THR A 121 32.46 -6.45 14.67
C THR A 121 31.02 -6.01 14.97
N ASN A 122 30.88 -5.04 15.88
CA ASN A 122 29.57 -4.44 16.26
C ASN A 122 28.76 -3.95 15.04
N ALA A 123 29.42 -3.61 13.93
CA ALA A 123 28.78 -3.16 12.70
C ALA A 123 28.01 -4.29 12.00
N LEU A 124 28.60 -5.49 11.95
CA LEU A 124 27.99 -6.65 11.30
C LEU A 124 26.80 -7.19 12.12
N HIS A 125 26.92 -7.23 13.45
CA HIS A 125 25.81 -7.60 14.34
C HIS A 125 24.57 -6.74 14.09
N LYS A 126 24.77 -5.42 14.00
CA LYS A 126 23.69 -4.48 13.70
C LYS A 126 23.10 -4.69 12.31
N ASP A 127 23.95 -4.96 11.31
CA ASP A 127 23.48 -5.23 9.94
C ASP A 127 22.69 -6.55 9.87
N ILE A 128 23.05 -7.59 10.62
CA ILE A 128 22.33 -8.86 10.72
C ILE A 128 20.96 -8.66 11.40
N GLU A 129 20.90 -7.92 12.49
CA GLU A 129 19.63 -7.60 13.17
C GLU A 129 18.68 -6.83 12.25
N LEU A 130 19.19 -5.80 11.57
CA LEU A 130 18.42 -5.02 10.60
C LEU A 130 18.01 -5.85 9.37
N ALA A 131 18.86 -6.76 8.91
CA ALA A 131 18.56 -7.67 7.81
C ALA A 131 17.47 -8.68 8.17
N SER A 132 17.48 -9.19 9.41
CA SER A 132 16.41 -10.05 9.92
C SER A 132 15.04 -9.36 9.92
N SER A 133 14.97 -8.10 10.36
CA SER A 133 13.75 -7.31 10.29
C SER A 133 13.34 -7.00 8.85
N ALA A 134 14.32 -6.75 7.97
CA ALA A 134 14.10 -6.43 6.57
C ALA A 134 13.48 -7.58 5.77
N SER A 135 13.65 -8.84 6.18
CA SER A 135 13.02 -9.99 5.51
C SER A 135 11.49 -9.89 5.52
N ARG A 136 10.89 -9.41 6.61
CA ARG A 136 9.44 -9.15 6.73
C ARG A 136 8.97 -8.02 5.81
N ASP A 137 9.74 -6.94 5.73
CA ASP A 137 9.42 -5.81 4.87
C ASP A 137 9.54 -6.20 3.39
N LEU A 138 10.54 -6.99 3.01
CA LEU A 138 10.71 -7.55 1.67
C LEU A 138 9.57 -8.52 1.30
N ARG A 139 9.14 -9.37 2.24
CA ARG A 139 7.94 -10.19 2.08
C ARG A 139 6.73 -9.33 1.77
N PHE A 140 6.48 -8.33 2.63
CA PHE A 140 5.33 -7.45 2.48
C PHE A 140 5.33 -6.75 1.12
N MET A 141 6.46 -6.17 0.71
CA MET A 141 6.64 -5.54 -0.59
C MET A 141 6.32 -6.51 -1.74
N THR A 142 6.89 -7.72 -1.69
CA THR A 142 6.73 -8.72 -2.75
C THR A 142 5.28 -9.20 -2.85
N MET A 143 4.63 -9.48 -1.72
CA MET A 143 3.23 -9.91 -1.69
C MET A 143 2.29 -8.82 -2.19
N MET A 144 2.52 -7.57 -1.83
CA MET A 144 1.74 -6.44 -2.36
C MET A 144 1.81 -6.36 -3.90
N PHE A 145 3.00 -6.46 -4.48
CA PHE A 145 3.13 -6.42 -5.94
C PHE A 145 2.55 -7.64 -6.64
N SER A 146 2.72 -8.83 -6.04
CA SER A 146 2.29 -10.09 -6.66
C SER A 146 0.79 -10.35 -6.53
N SER A 147 0.08 -9.67 -5.64
CA SER A 147 -1.33 -9.92 -5.37
C SER A 147 -2.18 -8.66 -5.42
N GLU A 148 -1.95 -7.69 -4.54
CA GLU A 148 -2.86 -6.54 -4.39
C GLU A 148 -2.76 -5.57 -5.58
N ILE A 149 -1.57 -5.24 -6.05
CA ILE A 149 -1.43 -4.36 -7.22
C ILE A 149 -2.01 -5.02 -8.46
N LEU A 150 -1.76 -6.31 -8.68
CA LEU A 150 -2.37 -7.05 -9.79
C LEU A 150 -3.90 -7.08 -9.69
N LEU A 151 -4.44 -7.36 -8.51
CA LEU A 151 -5.88 -7.34 -8.25
C LEU A 151 -6.49 -5.99 -8.67
N TYR A 152 -5.93 -4.88 -8.17
CA TYR A 152 -6.48 -3.55 -8.46
C TYR A 152 -6.27 -3.12 -9.91
N LEU A 153 -5.18 -3.53 -10.56
CA LEU A 153 -4.97 -3.31 -12.00
C LEU A 153 -6.00 -4.07 -12.83
N PHE A 154 -6.25 -5.34 -12.52
CA PHE A 154 -7.28 -6.10 -13.22
C PHE A 154 -8.68 -5.53 -13.00
N GLN A 155 -8.99 -5.10 -11.77
CA GLN A 155 -10.25 -4.41 -11.48
C GLN A 155 -10.35 -3.09 -12.26
N PHE A 156 -9.28 -2.31 -12.29
CA PHE A 156 -9.24 -1.05 -13.04
C PHE A 156 -9.51 -1.28 -14.51
N LEU A 157 -8.83 -2.23 -15.16
CA LEU A 157 -9.02 -2.56 -16.57
C LEU A 157 -10.44 -3.07 -16.85
N SER A 158 -10.96 -3.98 -16.02
CA SER A 158 -12.26 -4.58 -16.22
C SER A 158 -13.42 -3.60 -15.96
N VAL A 159 -13.33 -2.75 -14.94
CA VAL A 159 -14.33 -1.70 -14.69
C VAL A 159 -14.27 -0.60 -15.75
N SER A 160 -13.06 -0.24 -16.23
CA SER A 160 -12.93 0.66 -17.39
C SER A 160 -13.59 0.09 -18.65
N GLY A 161 -13.47 -1.22 -18.87
CA GLY A 161 -14.18 -1.91 -19.95
C GLY A 161 -15.69 -1.77 -19.85
N VAL A 162 -16.27 -1.94 -18.66
CA VAL A 162 -17.71 -1.74 -18.44
C VAL A 162 -18.12 -0.28 -18.69
N LEU A 163 -17.35 0.70 -18.21
CA LEU A 163 -17.64 2.12 -18.50
C LEU A 163 -17.54 2.45 -19.98
N PHE A 164 -16.63 1.79 -20.70
CA PHE A 164 -16.51 1.97 -22.15
C PHE A 164 -17.75 1.51 -22.90
N THR A 165 -18.38 0.42 -22.46
CA THR A 165 -19.63 -0.06 -23.07
C THR A 165 -20.79 0.92 -22.84
N PHE A 166 -20.80 1.67 -21.74
CA PHE A 166 -21.82 2.68 -21.48
C PHE A 166 -21.57 3.94 -22.31
N HIS A 167 -20.42 4.60 -22.10
CA HIS A 167 -20.01 5.74 -22.92
C HIS A 167 -18.51 6.06 -22.75
N PRO A 168 -17.73 6.24 -23.84
CA PRO A 168 -16.27 6.46 -23.75
C PRO A 168 -15.87 7.72 -22.97
N SER A 169 -16.69 8.79 -23.00
CA SER A 169 -16.39 10.04 -22.27
C SER A 169 -16.35 9.85 -20.75
N LEU A 170 -17.05 8.83 -20.22
CA LEU A 170 -17.04 8.53 -18.78
C LEU A 170 -15.67 8.07 -18.30
N ILE A 171 -14.95 7.30 -19.11
CA ILE A 171 -13.58 6.89 -18.78
C ILE A 171 -12.66 8.08 -18.73
N LEU A 172 -12.70 8.96 -19.75
CA LEU A 172 -11.84 10.12 -19.85
C LEU A 172 -12.01 11.04 -18.65
N LEU A 173 -13.25 11.30 -18.24
CA LEU A 173 -13.54 12.14 -17.08
C LEU A 173 -13.15 11.45 -15.76
N SER A 174 -13.38 10.13 -15.65
CA SER A 174 -12.94 9.35 -14.48
C SER A 174 -11.41 9.37 -14.34
N LEU A 175 -10.66 9.24 -15.43
CA LEU A 175 -9.20 9.35 -15.43
C LEU A 175 -8.74 10.76 -15.05
N LEU A 176 -9.39 11.80 -15.57
CA LEU A 176 -9.09 13.18 -15.23
C LEU A 176 -9.30 13.45 -13.72
N SER A 177 -10.33 12.85 -13.11
CA SER A 177 -10.60 12.97 -11.69
C SER A 177 -9.50 12.40 -10.78
N ILE A 178 -8.65 11.51 -11.29
CA ILE A 178 -7.57 10.86 -10.55
C ILE A 178 -6.30 11.75 -10.49
N LEU A 179 -6.08 12.64 -11.46
CA LEU A 179 -4.87 13.45 -11.55
C LEU A 179 -4.58 14.29 -10.29
N PRO A 180 -5.56 14.98 -9.68
CA PRO A 180 -5.34 15.75 -8.46
C PRO A 180 -4.87 14.87 -7.29
N ASP A 181 -5.39 13.65 -7.17
CA ASP A 181 -5.02 12.71 -6.12
C ASP A 181 -3.56 12.23 -6.29
N ILE A 182 -3.12 11.98 -7.54
CA ILE A 182 -1.71 11.64 -7.83
C ILE A 182 -0.79 12.77 -7.37
N PHE A 183 -1.12 14.00 -7.76
CA PHE A 183 -0.33 15.17 -7.38
C PHE A 183 -0.22 15.33 -5.86
N ALA A 184 -1.35 15.18 -5.15
CA ALA A 184 -1.37 15.21 -3.69
C ALA A 184 -0.40 14.21 -3.07
N ARG A 185 -0.50 12.97 -3.51
CA ARG A 185 0.30 11.86 -2.99
C ARG A 185 1.78 12.10 -3.21
N ILE A 186 2.19 12.56 -4.40
CA ILE A 186 3.58 12.87 -4.71
C ILE A 186 4.10 13.99 -3.80
N VAL A 187 3.33 15.08 -3.64
CA VAL A 187 3.73 16.21 -2.79
C VAL A 187 3.83 15.81 -1.33
N ASN A 188 2.82 15.11 -0.80
CA ASN A 188 2.79 14.64 0.59
C ASN A 188 3.93 13.64 0.87
N SER A 189 4.19 12.72 -0.06
CA SER A 189 5.28 11.75 0.04
C SER A 189 6.66 12.42 0.10
N ARG A 190 6.93 13.39 -0.79
CA ARG A 190 8.19 14.15 -0.76
C ARG A 190 8.38 14.91 0.55
N ARG A 191 7.31 15.49 1.10
CA ARG A 191 7.36 16.17 2.41
C ARG A 191 7.63 15.18 3.55
N GLN A 192 7.04 13.98 3.47
CA GLN A 192 7.27 12.92 4.46
C GLN A 192 8.74 12.51 4.50
N VAL A 193 9.37 12.28 3.33
CA VAL A 193 10.81 11.97 3.24
C VAL A 193 11.65 13.10 3.83
N ALA A 194 11.39 14.33 3.43
CA ALA A 194 12.10 15.49 3.96
C ALA A 194 11.96 15.64 5.49
N LEU A 195 10.79 15.29 6.04
CA LEU A 195 10.60 15.26 7.50
C LEU A 195 11.45 14.15 8.15
N LEU A 196 11.45 12.94 7.59
CA LEU A 196 12.24 11.83 8.11
C LEU A 196 13.72 12.19 8.17
N ASP A 197 14.27 12.79 7.12
CA ASP A 197 15.66 13.25 7.10
C ASP A 197 15.94 14.31 8.17
N LYS A 198 15.04 15.30 8.31
CA LYS A 198 15.15 16.37 9.30
C LYS A 198 15.02 15.87 10.73
N THR A 199 14.14 14.91 10.98
CA THR A 199 13.85 14.41 12.32
C THR A 199 14.70 13.20 12.72
N ALA A 200 15.44 12.58 11.82
CA ALA A 200 16.30 11.43 12.11
C ALA A 200 17.26 11.66 13.28
N PRO A 201 17.99 12.81 13.40
CA PRO A 201 18.87 13.06 14.54
C PRO A 201 18.09 13.25 15.86
N ILE A 202 16.90 13.87 15.80
CA ILE A 202 16.01 14.08 16.95
C ILE A 202 15.47 12.71 17.42
N SER A 203 15.03 11.89 16.48
CA SER A 203 14.50 10.55 16.76
C SER A 203 15.56 9.66 17.41
N ARG A 204 16.81 9.68 16.92
CA ARG A 204 17.92 8.93 17.53
C ARG A 204 18.19 9.36 18.97
N ARG A 205 18.22 10.68 19.25
CA ARG A 205 18.41 11.17 20.63
C ARG A 205 17.24 10.82 21.53
N LYS A 206 16.02 10.96 21.04
CA LYS A 206 14.82 10.54 21.78
C LYS A 206 14.87 9.06 22.14
N GLN A 207 15.26 8.21 21.19
CA GLN A 207 15.38 6.76 21.43
C GLN A 207 16.49 6.45 22.43
N TYR A 208 17.64 7.08 22.32
CA TYR A 208 18.75 6.92 23.25
C TYR A 208 18.33 7.23 24.70
N PHE A 209 17.63 8.34 24.93
CA PHE A 209 17.13 8.65 26.27
C PHE A 209 16.05 7.69 26.75
N ALA A 210 15.20 7.19 25.85
CA ALA A 210 14.20 6.17 26.18
C ALA A 210 14.88 4.84 26.59
N GLU A 211 15.91 4.42 25.87
CA GLU A 211 16.69 3.22 26.16
C GLU A 211 17.43 3.36 27.53
N LEU A 212 18.04 4.51 27.82
CA LEU A 212 18.66 4.76 29.12
C LEU A 212 17.65 4.64 30.26
N LEU A 213 16.41 5.12 30.07
CA LEU A 213 15.36 5.08 31.10
C LEU A 213 14.70 3.70 31.23
N SER A 214 14.90 2.76 30.29
CA SER A 214 14.26 1.45 30.29
C SER A 214 15.23 0.27 30.42
N ALA A 215 16.49 0.43 30.04
CA ALA A 215 17.47 -0.65 30.09
C ALA A 215 17.88 -0.99 31.53
N PRO A 216 17.88 -2.28 31.95
CA PRO A 216 18.17 -2.67 33.33
C PRO A 216 19.56 -2.25 33.84
N ALA A 217 20.54 -2.18 32.95
CA ALA A 217 21.91 -1.79 33.31
C ALA A 217 22.00 -0.30 33.71
N SER A 218 21.48 0.58 32.86
CA SER A 218 21.49 2.04 33.11
C SER A 218 20.50 2.47 34.19
N LEU A 219 19.40 1.73 34.37
CA LEU A 219 18.37 2.06 35.34
C LEU A 219 18.89 2.01 36.79
N LYS A 220 19.80 1.06 37.08
CA LYS A 220 20.45 0.97 38.41
C LYS A 220 21.26 2.24 38.73
N GLU A 221 22.08 2.68 37.78
CA GLU A 221 22.91 3.88 37.94
C GLU A 221 22.06 5.15 38.04
N ILE A 222 21.05 5.28 37.17
CA ILE A 222 20.13 6.43 37.17
C ILE A 222 19.40 6.56 38.54
N ARG A 223 18.97 5.44 39.10
CA ARG A 223 18.31 5.41 40.41
C ARG A 223 19.30 5.74 41.57
N THR A 224 20.48 5.16 41.52
CA THR A 224 21.51 5.40 42.55
C THR A 224 21.96 6.86 42.56
N LEU A 225 22.08 7.48 41.38
CA LEU A 225 22.50 8.89 41.24
C LEU A 225 21.33 9.88 41.34
N GLY A 226 20.09 9.43 41.49
CA GLY A 226 18.90 10.30 41.52
C GLY A 226 18.65 11.11 40.25
N SER A 227 19.28 10.72 39.12
CA SER A 227 19.29 11.50 37.87
C SER A 227 18.08 11.24 36.96
N GLY A 228 17.09 10.48 37.42
CA GLY A 228 15.91 10.10 36.59
C GLY A 228 15.14 11.28 36.02
N ALA A 229 14.89 12.32 36.82
CA ALA A 229 14.20 13.53 36.38
C ALA A 229 14.96 14.29 35.27
N PHE A 230 16.30 14.32 35.36
CA PHE A 230 17.13 14.95 34.31
C PHE A 230 16.99 14.27 32.99
N PHE A 231 17.10 12.94 32.94
CA PHE A 231 16.95 12.19 31.66
C PHE A 231 15.53 12.22 31.13
N LEU A 232 14.51 12.19 32.01
CA LEU A 232 13.12 12.35 31.61
C LEU A 232 12.88 13.72 30.94
N ASN A 233 13.35 14.81 31.55
CA ASN A 233 13.23 16.15 30.95
C ASN A 233 13.95 16.26 29.59
N LYS A 234 15.11 15.59 29.44
CA LYS A 234 15.82 15.53 28.16
C LYS A 234 15.00 14.77 27.08
N TRP A 235 14.44 13.63 27.46
CA TRP A 235 13.57 12.86 26.57
C TRP A 235 12.32 13.64 26.17
N GLU A 236 11.65 14.30 27.11
CA GLU A 236 10.48 15.13 26.85
C GLU A 236 10.80 16.32 25.93
N GLY A 237 11.96 16.94 26.10
CA GLY A 237 12.42 18.01 25.23
C GLY A 237 12.61 17.54 23.77
N GLU A 238 13.26 16.40 23.54
CA GLU A 238 13.45 15.85 22.21
C GLU A 238 12.11 15.35 21.63
N ARG A 239 11.23 14.77 22.43
CA ARG A 239 9.89 14.37 22.05
C ARG A 239 9.05 15.57 21.61
N SER A 240 9.10 16.66 22.37
CA SER A 240 8.38 17.89 22.04
C SER A 240 8.85 18.49 20.72
N ARG A 241 10.17 18.55 20.48
CA ARG A 241 10.74 18.98 19.19
C ARG A 241 10.26 18.11 18.03
N TYR A 242 10.32 16.79 18.19
CA TYR A 242 9.82 15.86 17.18
C TYR A 242 8.34 16.09 16.87
N ASN A 243 7.51 16.22 17.91
CA ASN A 243 6.08 16.44 17.76
C ASN A 243 5.77 17.78 17.08
N GLN A 244 6.54 18.83 17.36
CA GLN A 244 6.37 20.13 16.71
C GLN A 244 6.66 20.07 15.20
N GLU A 245 7.75 19.41 14.79
CA GLU A 245 8.09 19.22 13.38
C GLU A 245 7.03 18.37 12.68
N ASN A 246 6.60 17.28 13.31
CA ASN A 246 5.55 16.42 12.79
C ASN A 246 4.20 17.17 12.65
N ARG A 247 3.83 17.97 13.66
CA ARG A 247 2.62 18.80 13.62
C ARG A 247 2.64 19.78 12.45
N THR A 248 3.78 20.43 12.21
CA THR A 248 3.95 21.35 11.07
C THR A 248 3.77 20.62 9.72
N LEU A 249 4.31 19.40 9.60
CA LEU A 249 4.09 18.58 8.41
C LEU A 249 2.62 18.21 8.23
N VAL A 250 2.00 17.69 9.30
CA VAL A 250 0.57 17.29 9.27
C VAL A 250 -0.29 18.47 8.85
N GLN A 251 -0.08 19.66 9.41
CA GLN A 251 -0.84 20.86 9.02
C GLN A 251 -0.65 21.22 7.53
N LYS A 252 0.59 21.19 7.01
CA LYS A 252 0.86 21.43 5.59
C LYS A 252 0.20 20.40 4.69
N ASN A 253 0.25 19.13 5.07
CA ASN A 253 -0.38 18.07 4.31
C ASN A 253 -1.91 18.17 4.36
N THR A 254 -2.49 18.50 5.53
CA THR A 254 -3.94 18.74 5.69
C THR A 254 -4.42 19.86 4.79
N PHE A 255 -3.70 20.99 4.76
CA PHE A 255 -4.05 22.13 3.88
C PHE A 255 -3.96 21.73 2.40
N THR A 256 -2.90 21.04 2.00
CA THR A 256 -2.76 20.53 0.62
C THR A 256 -3.90 19.57 0.28
N ASN A 257 -4.24 18.65 1.19
CA ASN A 257 -5.33 17.70 0.98
C ASN A 257 -6.70 18.40 0.89
N LEU A 258 -6.94 19.47 1.68
CA LEU A 258 -8.17 20.27 1.57
C LEU A 258 -8.29 20.92 0.19
N LEU A 259 -7.24 21.57 -0.32
CA LEU A 259 -7.26 22.14 -1.67
C LEU A 259 -7.56 21.09 -2.74
N ILE A 260 -6.94 19.93 -2.62
CA ILE A 260 -7.15 18.83 -3.57
C ILE A 260 -8.54 18.23 -3.44
N GLN A 261 -9.09 18.14 -2.24
CA GLN A 261 -10.50 17.73 -2.04
C GLN A 261 -11.48 18.70 -2.69
N CYS A 262 -11.21 20.02 -2.68
CA CYS A 262 -12.03 20.98 -3.42
C CYS A 262 -11.98 20.73 -4.94
N VAL A 263 -10.78 20.50 -5.50
CA VAL A 263 -10.65 20.15 -6.92
C VAL A 263 -11.35 18.81 -7.22
N HIS A 264 -11.23 17.85 -6.31
CA HIS A 264 -11.90 16.57 -6.45
C HIS A 264 -13.43 16.70 -6.44
N LEU A 265 -13.97 17.52 -5.53
CA LEU A 265 -15.42 17.78 -5.49
C LEU A 265 -15.90 18.39 -6.80
N LEU A 266 -15.11 19.30 -7.39
CA LEU A 266 -15.42 19.88 -8.69
C LEU A 266 -15.41 18.81 -9.81
N THR A 267 -14.41 17.95 -9.86
CA THR A 267 -14.35 16.86 -10.85
C THR A 267 -15.47 15.83 -10.64
N MET A 268 -15.88 15.56 -9.39
CA MET A 268 -17.03 14.72 -9.06
C MET A 268 -18.34 15.33 -9.57
N VAL A 269 -18.56 16.63 -9.34
CA VAL A 269 -19.73 17.36 -9.85
C VAL A 269 -19.77 17.31 -11.38
N LEU A 270 -18.61 17.52 -12.05
CA LEU A 270 -18.52 17.41 -13.50
C LEU A 270 -18.85 15.98 -14.00
N THR A 271 -18.34 14.96 -13.30
CA THR A 271 -18.61 13.56 -13.64
C THR A 271 -20.11 13.25 -13.52
N TYR A 272 -20.73 13.63 -12.42
CA TYR A 272 -22.16 13.44 -12.20
C TYR A 272 -23.00 14.27 -13.18
N GLY A 273 -22.58 15.53 -13.42
CA GLY A 273 -23.22 16.38 -14.43
C GLY A 273 -23.19 15.78 -15.83
N LEU A 274 -22.05 15.19 -16.23
CA LEU A 274 -21.93 14.48 -17.51
C LEU A 274 -22.83 13.24 -17.56
N ILE A 275 -22.87 12.44 -16.51
CA ILE A 275 -23.72 11.25 -16.44
C ILE A 275 -25.22 11.65 -16.54
N ILE A 276 -25.64 12.72 -15.81
CA ILE A 276 -26.99 13.26 -15.88
C ILE A 276 -27.29 13.76 -17.30
N TRP A 277 -26.38 14.53 -17.91
CA TRP A 277 -26.56 15.04 -19.26
C TRP A 277 -26.71 13.93 -20.29
N LEU A 278 -25.89 12.88 -20.20
CA LEU A 278 -25.97 11.70 -21.07
C LEU A 278 -27.30 10.95 -20.88
N SER A 279 -27.80 10.86 -19.66
CA SER A 279 -29.09 10.24 -19.36
C SER A 279 -30.27 11.07 -19.89
N LEU A 280 -30.22 12.40 -19.75
CA LEU A 280 -31.25 13.31 -20.27
C LEU A 280 -31.29 13.35 -21.83
N THR A 281 -30.18 13.03 -22.47
CA THR A 281 -30.08 12.95 -23.95
C THR A 281 -30.32 11.53 -24.50
N ASP A 282 -30.87 10.64 -23.67
CA ASP A 282 -31.15 9.23 -24.00
C ASP A 282 -29.95 8.44 -24.57
N ARG A 283 -28.73 8.89 -24.25
CA ARG A 283 -27.50 8.21 -24.68
C ARG A 283 -27.10 7.07 -23.75
N ILE A 284 -27.56 7.10 -22.51
CA ILE A 284 -27.40 6.04 -21.52
C ILE A 284 -28.75 5.77 -20.86
N SER A 285 -29.00 4.51 -20.53
CA SER A 285 -30.23 4.09 -19.83
C SER A 285 -30.16 4.47 -18.34
N ILE A 286 -31.30 4.44 -17.64
CA ILE A 286 -31.39 4.68 -16.19
C ILE A 286 -30.50 3.70 -15.41
N GLY A 287 -30.42 2.45 -15.86
CA GLY A 287 -29.55 1.47 -15.23
C GLY A 287 -28.07 1.75 -15.44
N GLU A 288 -27.69 2.17 -16.65
CA GLU A 288 -26.31 2.60 -16.92
C GLU A 288 -25.92 3.84 -16.15
N PHE A 289 -26.88 4.75 -15.88
CA PHE A 289 -26.68 5.90 -15.01
C PHE A 289 -26.26 5.48 -13.59
N GLY A 290 -27.00 4.59 -12.92
CA GLY A 290 -26.68 4.09 -11.58
C GLY A 290 -25.35 3.32 -11.56
N ALA A 291 -25.14 2.44 -12.53
CA ALA A 291 -23.91 1.66 -12.65
C ALA A 291 -22.67 2.52 -12.97
N ALA A 292 -22.81 3.58 -13.77
CA ALA A 292 -21.72 4.52 -14.06
C ALA A 292 -21.25 5.27 -12.81
N LEU A 293 -22.16 5.63 -11.90
CA LEU A 293 -21.79 6.23 -10.62
C LEU A 293 -20.95 5.28 -9.77
N SER A 294 -21.40 4.03 -9.62
CA SER A 294 -20.68 2.98 -8.88
C SER A 294 -19.31 2.68 -9.51
N ALA A 295 -19.25 2.60 -10.85
CA ALA A 295 -18.02 2.34 -11.59
C ALA A 295 -16.99 3.45 -11.42
N ALA A 296 -17.40 4.72 -11.56
CA ALA A 296 -16.52 5.87 -11.38
C ALA A 296 -15.91 5.92 -9.97
N ALA A 297 -16.73 5.67 -8.94
CA ALA A 297 -16.28 5.59 -7.55
C ALA A 297 -15.27 4.43 -7.35
N THR A 298 -15.56 3.26 -7.92
CA THR A 298 -14.70 2.06 -7.84
C THR A 298 -13.36 2.29 -8.52
N LEU A 299 -13.33 2.89 -9.72
CA LEU A 299 -12.09 3.23 -10.42
C LEU A 299 -11.18 4.12 -9.59
N LYS A 300 -11.76 5.19 -9.02
CA LYS A 300 -11.01 6.10 -8.17
C LYS A 300 -10.44 5.40 -6.95
N MET A 301 -11.23 4.58 -6.27
CA MET A 301 -10.80 3.85 -5.09
C MET A 301 -9.65 2.87 -5.42
N ASN A 302 -9.78 2.10 -6.48
CA ASN A 302 -8.78 1.13 -6.92
C ASN A 302 -7.45 1.81 -7.28
N PHE A 303 -7.53 2.91 -8.04
CA PHE A 303 -6.34 3.68 -8.40
C PHE A 303 -5.67 4.28 -7.16
N GLY A 304 -6.46 4.82 -6.23
CA GLY A 304 -5.97 5.31 -4.95
C GLY A 304 -5.19 4.24 -4.19
N ARG A 305 -5.72 3.03 -4.11
CA ARG A 305 -5.06 1.88 -3.49
C ARG A 305 -3.74 1.54 -4.15
N VAL A 306 -3.69 1.45 -5.49
CA VAL A 306 -2.43 1.20 -6.22
C VAL A 306 -1.38 2.25 -5.89
N CYS A 307 -1.74 3.54 -5.88
CA CYS A 307 -0.80 4.60 -5.54
C CYS A 307 -0.29 4.50 -4.10
N ASP A 308 -1.17 4.23 -3.12
CA ASP A 308 -0.77 4.06 -1.71
C ASP A 308 0.21 2.90 -1.57
N LEU A 309 -0.09 1.77 -2.20
CA LEU A 309 0.74 0.57 -2.15
C LEU A 309 2.11 0.81 -2.80
N LEU A 310 2.16 1.48 -3.95
CA LEU A 310 3.42 1.82 -4.63
C LEU A 310 4.29 2.76 -3.79
N LEU A 311 3.71 3.82 -3.23
CA LEU A 311 4.45 4.78 -2.42
C LEU A 311 4.99 4.15 -1.14
N PHE A 312 4.16 3.37 -0.42
CA PHE A 312 4.58 2.68 0.79
C PHE A 312 5.71 1.69 0.51
N SER A 313 5.55 0.87 -0.53
CA SER A 313 6.55 -0.14 -0.91
C SER A 313 7.90 0.46 -1.28
N LEU A 314 7.91 1.53 -2.09
CA LEU A 314 9.15 2.16 -2.54
C LEU A 314 9.87 2.93 -1.43
N MET A 315 9.13 3.56 -0.52
CA MET A 315 9.72 4.44 0.49
C MET A 315 10.18 3.69 1.74
N ASP A 316 9.39 2.76 2.26
CA ASP A 316 9.66 2.11 3.55
C ASP A 316 10.41 0.79 3.36
N CYS A 317 9.89 -0.11 2.54
CA CYS A 317 10.48 -1.44 2.37
C CYS A 317 11.79 -1.43 1.57
N GLY A 318 11.92 -0.52 0.60
CA GLY A 318 13.11 -0.46 -0.25
C GLY A 318 14.38 -0.04 0.49
N GLN A 319 14.29 0.90 1.44
CA GLN A 319 15.45 1.33 2.24
C GLN A 319 15.93 0.22 3.18
N LYS A 320 15.02 -0.48 3.85
CA LYS A 320 15.34 -1.56 4.77
C LYS A 320 15.93 -2.78 4.04
N GLY A 321 15.45 -3.07 2.84
CA GLY A 321 15.97 -4.13 1.99
C GLY A 321 17.46 -4.01 1.64
N THR A 322 18.04 -2.79 1.71
CA THR A 322 19.49 -2.60 1.51
C THR A 322 20.33 -3.35 2.54
N TYR A 323 19.89 -3.43 3.79
CA TYR A 323 20.60 -4.14 4.85
C TYR A 323 20.62 -5.65 4.56
N TYR A 324 19.48 -6.21 4.15
CA TYR A 324 19.40 -7.63 3.80
C TYR A 324 20.39 -8.03 2.69
N TYR A 325 20.42 -7.27 1.60
CA TYR A 325 21.35 -7.56 0.50
C TYR A 325 22.80 -7.22 0.80
N ARG A 326 23.06 -6.33 1.77
CA ARG A 326 24.43 -6.07 2.24
C ARG A 326 24.99 -7.28 2.99
N VAL A 327 24.21 -7.89 3.89
CA VAL A 327 24.62 -9.11 4.60
C VAL A 327 24.83 -10.27 3.62
N LEU A 328 23.99 -10.42 2.60
CA LEU A 328 24.19 -11.45 1.58
C LEU A 328 25.42 -11.22 0.69
N ALA A 329 25.91 -10.01 0.59
CA ALA A 329 27.08 -9.65 -0.22
C ALA A 329 28.42 -9.82 0.54
N HIS A 330 28.38 -9.93 1.89
CA HIS A 330 29.52 -10.31 2.71
C HIS A 330 29.87 -11.78 2.50
#